data_c0d3b4093ad7b8a9dd44c7607f94381c
#
_entry.id   c0d3b4093ad7b8a9dd44c7607f94381c
#
_cell.length_a   1.000
_cell.length_b   1.000
_cell.length_c   1.000
_cell.angle_alpha   90.00
_cell.angle_beta   90.00
_cell.angle_gamma   90.00
#
_symmetry.space_group_name_H-M   'P 1'
#
loop_
_entity.id
_entity.type
_entity.pdbx_description
1 polymer ?
#
loop_
_entity_poly.entity_id
_entity_poly.type
_entity_poly.pdbx_seq_one_letter_code
_entity_poly.pdbx_strand_id
1 'polypeptide(L)'
;IKKGVRAFFHQYNEMIETEEFDIVGHFDKIKMHNRGRYFSENDKWYRDYLMENLTLIKEKSLIVEVNTRGIYKKRSDDFYPSAWLFPIMREMNIPVVISSDSHKAEELTLCFKEAEEALRASGYKETVCYADGAYKSVAL
;
A
#
# COMPACT_ATOMS: atom_id res chain seq x y z
N ILE A 1 10.26 18.71 6.96
CA ILE A 1 9.99 17.37 6.43
C ILE A 1 9.10 16.59 7.39
N LYS A 2 9.54 16.27 8.62
CA LYS A 2 8.78 15.47 9.60
C LYS A 2 7.37 16.03 9.86
N LYS A 3 7.22 17.36 9.97
CA LYS A 3 5.90 17.99 10.12
C LYS A 3 4.98 17.76 8.92
N GLY A 4 5.52 17.81 7.69
CA GLY A 4 4.75 17.55 6.47
C GLY A 4 4.33 16.08 6.35
N VAL A 5 5.24 15.15 6.66
CA VAL A 5 4.94 13.72 6.69
C VAL A 5 3.88 13.39 7.74
N ARG A 6 3.99 13.98 8.93
CA ARG A 6 2.95 13.86 9.97
C ARG A 6 1.59 14.35 9.48
N ALA A 7 1.55 15.53 8.84
CA ALA A 7 0.29 16.09 8.33
C ALA A 7 -0.35 15.18 7.26
N PHE A 8 0.47 14.57 6.39
CA PHE A 8 0.02 13.61 5.38
C PHE A 8 -0.66 12.39 6.04
N PHE A 9 -0.01 11.76 7.02
CA PHE A 9 -0.58 10.59 7.68
C PHE A 9 -1.79 10.95 8.56
N HIS A 10 -1.80 12.11 9.18
CA HIS A 10 -2.96 12.58 9.94
C HIS A 10 -4.18 12.77 9.03
N GLN A 11 -3.99 13.39 7.85
CA GLN A 11 -5.06 13.53 6.87
C GLN A 11 -5.55 12.16 6.35
N TYR A 12 -4.65 11.19 6.21
CA TYR A 12 -5.03 9.81 5.86
C TYR A 12 -5.88 9.17 6.95
N ASN A 13 -5.50 9.32 8.23
CA ASN A 13 -6.28 8.81 9.35
C ASN A 13 -7.67 9.45 9.38
N GLU A 14 -7.75 10.76 9.25
CA GLU A 14 -9.01 11.50 9.19
C GLU A 14 -9.92 10.98 8.07
N MET A 15 -9.36 10.78 6.86
CA MET A 15 -10.10 10.19 5.74
C MET A 15 -10.62 8.78 6.07
N ILE A 16 -9.78 7.91 6.66
CA ILE A 16 -10.19 6.55 7.03
C ILE A 16 -11.31 6.55 8.09
N GLU A 17 -11.29 7.51 9.00
CA GLU A 17 -12.28 7.62 10.06
C GLU A 17 -13.62 8.17 9.59
N THR A 18 -13.60 9.12 8.64
CA THR A 18 -14.78 9.94 8.27
C THR A 18 -15.43 9.52 6.95
N GLU A 19 -14.69 8.89 6.03
CA GLU A 19 -15.20 8.55 4.71
C GLU A 19 -15.52 7.06 4.57
N GLU A 20 -16.46 6.74 3.68
CA GLU A 20 -16.82 5.34 3.33
C GLU A 20 -16.16 4.95 2.01
N PHE A 21 -15.28 3.96 2.05
CA PHE A 21 -14.62 3.37 0.88
C PHE A 21 -14.11 1.97 1.21
N ASP A 22 -13.77 1.19 0.18
CA ASP A 22 -13.34 -0.19 0.34
C ASP A 22 -11.81 -0.37 0.27
N ILE A 23 -11.13 0.46 -0.51
CA ILE A 23 -9.72 0.29 -0.83
C ILE A 23 -8.91 1.53 -0.47
N VAL A 24 -7.84 1.34 0.31
CA VAL A 24 -6.84 2.38 0.56
C VAL A 24 -5.77 2.34 -0.51
N GLY A 25 -5.73 3.35 -1.36
CA GLY A 25 -4.76 3.48 -2.45
C GLY A 25 -3.41 4.02 -1.98
N HIS A 26 -2.30 3.41 -2.41
CA HIS A 26 -0.92 3.91 -2.28
C HIS A 26 -0.63 4.73 -0.99
N PHE A 27 -1.02 4.23 0.18
CA PHE A 27 -1.11 5.01 1.43
C PHE A 27 0.22 5.57 1.96
N ASP A 28 1.37 5.03 1.54
CA ASP A 28 2.69 5.55 1.88
C ASP A 28 3.35 6.35 0.73
N LYS A 29 2.57 6.83 -0.24
CA LYS A 29 3.06 7.54 -1.43
C LYS A 29 3.88 8.81 -1.11
N ILE A 30 3.80 9.32 0.11
CA ILE A 30 4.63 10.42 0.59
C ILE A 30 6.15 10.16 0.42
N LYS A 31 6.56 8.90 0.32
CA LYS A 31 7.94 8.50 0.06
C LYS A 31 8.37 8.65 -1.40
N MET A 32 7.43 8.94 -2.33
CA MET A 32 7.74 9.14 -3.74
C MET A 32 8.86 10.16 -3.92
N HIS A 33 9.89 9.79 -4.68
CA HIS A 33 11.11 10.59 -4.86
C HIS A 33 11.94 10.86 -3.60
N ASN A 34 11.62 10.27 -2.44
CA ASN A 34 12.39 10.44 -1.21
C ASN A 34 13.80 9.83 -1.34
N ARG A 35 13.92 8.56 -1.73
CA ARG A 35 15.20 7.82 -1.87
C ARG A 35 16.17 8.08 -0.72
N GLY A 36 15.65 8.13 0.51
CA GLY A 36 16.46 8.42 1.70
C GLY A 36 16.96 9.87 1.83
N ARG A 37 16.57 10.78 0.92
CA ARG A 37 17.06 12.17 0.92
C ARG A 37 16.54 12.99 2.10
N TYR A 38 15.31 12.79 2.50
CA TYR A 38 14.62 13.65 3.46
C TYR A 38 14.30 12.92 4.77
N PHE A 39 14.09 11.62 4.71
CA PHE A 39 13.86 10.74 5.86
C PHE A 39 14.18 9.29 5.47
N SER A 40 14.44 8.47 6.47
CA SER A 40 14.60 7.02 6.30
C SER A 40 13.29 6.29 6.62
N GLU A 41 12.96 5.28 5.83
CA GLU A 41 11.87 4.37 6.17
C GLU A 41 12.16 3.54 7.45
N ASN A 42 13.41 3.57 7.93
CA ASN A 42 13.80 2.99 9.21
C ASN A 42 13.64 3.96 10.39
N ASP A 43 13.31 5.22 10.15
CA ASP A 43 13.05 6.18 11.21
C ASP A 43 11.85 5.73 12.03
N LYS A 44 12.03 5.59 13.35
CA LYS A 44 10.96 5.14 14.26
C LYS A 44 9.68 5.97 14.10
N TRP A 45 9.80 7.28 14.04
CA TRP A 45 8.67 8.19 13.91
C TRP A 45 7.87 7.98 12.60
N TYR A 46 8.54 7.60 11.50
CA TYR A 46 7.88 7.28 10.22
C TYR A 46 7.12 5.96 10.33
N ARG A 47 7.77 4.95 10.89
CA ARG A 47 7.14 3.64 11.14
C ARG A 47 5.95 3.73 12.08
N ASP A 48 6.03 4.56 13.13
CA ASP A 48 4.93 4.76 14.07
C ASP A 48 3.67 5.27 13.34
N TYR A 49 3.79 6.22 12.40
CA TYR A 49 2.65 6.69 11.60
C TYR A 49 2.09 5.61 10.67
N LEU A 50 2.93 4.81 10.04
CA LEU A 50 2.47 3.69 9.21
C LEU A 50 1.72 2.65 10.04
N MET A 51 2.18 2.33 11.23
CA MET A 51 1.51 1.39 12.12
C MET A 51 0.16 1.93 12.62
N GLU A 52 0.05 3.21 12.90
CA GLU A 52 -1.20 3.88 13.24
C GLU A 52 -2.21 3.76 12.09
N ASN A 53 -1.80 4.07 10.86
CA ASN A 53 -2.64 3.89 9.67
C ASN A 53 -3.09 2.43 9.49
N LEU A 54 -2.16 1.47 9.60
CA LEU A 54 -2.50 0.04 9.45
C LEU A 54 -3.49 -0.44 10.51
N THR A 55 -3.41 0.09 11.72
CA THR A 55 -4.37 -0.22 12.78
C THR A 55 -5.77 0.24 12.40
N LEU A 56 -5.93 1.48 11.94
CA LEU A 56 -7.21 2.00 11.47
C LEU A 56 -7.74 1.25 10.25
N ILE A 57 -6.88 0.96 9.28
CA ILE A 57 -7.21 0.14 8.11
C ILE A 57 -7.78 -1.21 8.52
N LYS A 58 -7.14 -1.85 9.50
CA LYS A 58 -7.60 -3.13 10.04
C LYS A 58 -8.94 -3.00 10.77
N GLU A 59 -9.10 -2.00 11.62
CA GLU A 59 -10.34 -1.75 12.38
C GLU A 59 -11.53 -1.49 11.47
N LYS A 60 -11.30 -0.78 10.36
CA LYS A 60 -12.32 -0.51 9.33
C LYS A 60 -12.50 -1.64 8.32
N SER A 61 -11.74 -2.73 8.42
CA SER A 61 -11.77 -3.87 7.49
C SER A 61 -11.52 -3.48 6.03
N LEU A 62 -10.65 -2.51 5.79
CA LEU A 62 -10.34 -2.01 4.45
C LEU A 62 -9.32 -2.91 3.75
N ILE A 63 -9.33 -2.86 2.42
CA ILE A 63 -8.36 -3.51 1.53
C ILE A 63 -7.21 -2.53 1.27
N VAL A 64 -5.97 -3.01 1.28
CA VAL A 64 -4.81 -2.19 0.90
C VAL A 64 -4.42 -2.46 -0.55
N GLU A 65 -4.27 -1.40 -1.32
CA GLU A 65 -3.70 -1.46 -2.65
C GLU A 65 -2.19 -1.68 -2.58
N VAL A 66 -1.69 -2.70 -3.24
CA VAL A 66 -0.26 -2.86 -3.59
C VAL A 66 -0.04 -2.24 -4.96
N ASN A 67 0.39 -1.00 -4.97
CA ASN A 67 0.52 -0.18 -6.17
C ASN A 67 1.92 -0.34 -6.77
N THR A 68 1.99 -0.73 -8.04
CA THR A 68 3.26 -0.99 -8.74
C THR A 68 3.83 0.23 -9.46
N ARG A 69 3.08 1.34 -9.53
CA ARG A 69 3.47 2.53 -10.32
C ARG A 69 4.81 3.13 -9.92
N GLY A 70 5.14 3.07 -8.63
CA GLY A 70 6.42 3.57 -8.12
C GLY A 70 7.59 2.96 -8.86
N ILE A 71 7.57 1.65 -9.02
CA ILE A 71 8.63 0.86 -9.64
C ILE A 71 8.71 1.12 -11.14
N TYR A 72 7.65 0.85 -11.89
CA TYR A 72 7.72 0.94 -13.36
C TYR A 72 7.89 2.38 -13.88
N LYS A 73 7.47 3.38 -13.12
CA LYS A 73 7.74 4.80 -13.41
C LYS A 73 9.07 5.31 -12.84
N LYS A 74 9.83 4.47 -12.14
CA LYS A 74 11.11 4.83 -11.49
C LYS A 74 10.99 6.01 -10.52
N ARG A 75 9.85 6.13 -9.86
CA ARG A 75 9.54 7.16 -8.87
C ARG A 75 9.85 6.73 -7.44
N SER A 76 9.88 5.42 -7.23
CA SER A 76 10.27 4.75 -5.99
C SER A 76 11.04 3.48 -6.36
N ASP A 77 11.90 3.02 -5.47
CA ASP A 77 12.60 1.75 -5.63
C ASP A 77 11.77 0.58 -5.07
N ASP A 78 10.54 0.86 -4.59
CA ASP A 78 9.63 -0.10 -3.98
C ASP A 78 8.17 0.22 -4.33
N PHE A 79 7.25 -0.70 -3.98
CA PHE A 79 5.81 -0.55 -4.11
C PHE A 79 5.25 0.57 -3.20
N TYR A 80 3.98 0.88 -3.37
CA TYR A 80 3.19 1.62 -2.40
C TYR A 80 2.05 0.70 -1.88
N PRO A 81 2.12 0.24 -0.60
CA PRO A 81 3.17 0.49 0.37
C PRO A 81 4.44 -0.33 0.12
N SER A 82 5.53 0.06 0.81
CA SER A 82 6.80 -0.65 0.77
C SER A 82 6.67 -2.12 1.15
N ALA A 83 7.40 -3.00 0.45
CA ALA A 83 7.32 -4.45 0.64
C ALA A 83 7.66 -4.91 2.07
N TRP A 84 8.45 -4.15 2.83
CA TRP A 84 8.73 -4.49 4.23
C TRP A 84 7.47 -4.45 5.13
N LEU A 85 6.40 -3.79 4.71
CA LEU A 85 5.10 -3.77 5.40
C LEU A 85 4.27 -5.02 5.14
N PHE A 86 4.52 -5.75 4.04
CA PHE A 86 3.70 -6.89 3.66
C PHE A 86 3.60 -7.99 4.72
N PRO A 87 4.71 -8.42 5.38
CA PRO A 87 4.59 -9.39 6.48
C PRO A 87 3.72 -8.88 7.63
N ILE A 88 3.84 -7.61 7.98
CA ILE A 88 3.05 -6.98 9.04
C ILE A 88 1.56 -6.95 8.67
N MET A 89 1.25 -6.50 7.46
CA MET A 89 -0.12 -6.50 6.94
C MET A 89 -0.70 -7.91 6.90
N ARG A 90 0.11 -8.91 6.54
CA ARG A 90 -0.28 -10.33 6.55
C ARG A 90 -0.60 -10.83 7.96
N GLU A 91 0.22 -10.52 8.96
CA GLU A 91 -0.02 -10.86 10.37
C GLU A 91 -1.30 -10.20 10.90
N MET A 92 -1.57 -8.98 10.48
CA MET A 92 -2.81 -8.26 10.81
C MET A 92 -4.04 -8.77 10.04
N ASN A 93 -3.88 -9.72 9.11
CA ASN A 93 -4.93 -10.22 8.21
C ASN A 93 -5.60 -9.09 7.39
N ILE A 94 -4.83 -8.15 6.92
CA ILE A 94 -5.29 -7.09 6.02
C ILE A 94 -5.32 -7.64 4.58
N PRO A 95 -6.48 -7.65 3.90
CA PRO A 95 -6.56 -8.09 2.51
C PRO A 95 -5.86 -7.09 1.59
N VAL A 96 -5.32 -7.59 0.47
CA VAL A 96 -4.59 -6.76 -0.50
C VAL A 96 -5.11 -6.94 -1.92
N VAL A 97 -5.06 -5.88 -2.71
CA VAL A 97 -5.30 -5.88 -4.16
C VAL A 97 -4.06 -5.35 -4.88
N ILE A 98 -3.66 -5.97 -5.99
CA ILE A 98 -2.56 -5.45 -6.82
C ILE A 98 -3.14 -4.49 -7.86
N SER A 99 -2.54 -3.32 -8.01
CA SER A 99 -2.91 -2.30 -8.98
C SER A 99 -1.68 -1.64 -9.59
N SER A 100 -1.80 -1.22 -10.84
CA SER A 100 -0.73 -0.48 -11.53
C SER A 100 -0.93 1.03 -11.51
N ASP A 101 -2.09 1.54 -11.10
CA ASP A 101 -2.42 2.98 -11.22
C ASP A 101 -2.12 3.47 -12.66
N SER A 102 -2.52 2.63 -13.67
CA SER A 102 -2.19 2.84 -15.07
C SER A 102 -2.90 4.06 -15.65
N HIS A 103 -2.20 4.79 -16.53
CA HIS A 103 -2.77 5.90 -17.30
C HIS A 103 -2.67 5.63 -18.80
N LYS A 104 -2.19 4.44 -19.18
CA LYS A 104 -2.03 3.96 -20.55
C LYS A 104 -2.30 2.46 -20.60
N ALA A 105 -2.78 1.95 -21.74
CA ALA A 105 -3.07 0.54 -21.90
C ALA A 105 -1.86 -0.37 -21.65
N GLU A 106 -0.67 0.07 -22.04
CA GLU A 106 0.58 -0.69 -21.88
C GLU A 106 1.04 -0.81 -20.43
N GLU A 107 0.43 -0.05 -19.52
CA GLU A 107 0.80 -0.02 -18.10
C GLU A 107 -0.08 -0.91 -17.22
N LEU A 108 -1.14 -1.52 -17.77
CA LEU A 108 -2.20 -2.19 -17.01
C LEU A 108 -1.72 -3.27 -16.03
N THR A 109 -0.66 -4.00 -16.36
CA THR A 109 -0.16 -5.11 -15.54
C THR A 109 1.35 -5.02 -15.26
N LEU A 110 1.94 -3.83 -15.45
CA LEU A 110 3.38 -3.67 -15.22
C LEU A 110 3.76 -3.93 -13.77
N CYS A 111 4.77 -4.77 -13.59
CA CYS A 111 5.31 -5.20 -12.29
C CYS A 111 4.29 -5.99 -11.40
N PHE A 112 3.24 -6.57 -11.98
CA PHE A 112 2.32 -7.42 -11.22
C PHE A 112 2.99 -8.71 -10.75
N LYS A 113 3.81 -9.33 -11.60
CA LYS A 113 4.54 -10.54 -11.23
C LYS A 113 5.48 -10.31 -10.05
N GLU A 114 6.19 -9.20 -10.05
CA GLU A 114 7.08 -8.80 -8.95
C GLU A 114 6.27 -8.55 -7.65
N ALA A 115 5.09 -7.94 -7.76
CA ALA A 115 4.21 -7.75 -6.61
C ALA A 115 3.67 -9.07 -6.05
N GLU A 116 3.24 -9.99 -6.91
CA GLU A 116 2.81 -11.34 -6.51
C GLU A 116 3.94 -12.10 -5.81
N GLU A 117 5.16 -12.08 -6.37
CA GLU A 117 6.33 -12.75 -5.78
C GLU A 117 6.65 -12.18 -4.40
N ALA A 118 6.62 -10.84 -4.24
CA ALA A 118 6.85 -10.19 -2.96
C ALA A 118 5.78 -10.53 -1.92
N LEU A 119 4.51 -10.57 -2.32
CA LEU A 119 3.40 -10.97 -1.45
C LEU A 119 3.50 -12.43 -1.02
N ARG A 120 3.80 -13.36 -1.95
CA ARG A 120 4.04 -14.78 -1.62
C ARG A 120 5.19 -14.94 -0.63
N ALA A 121 6.29 -14.23 -0.86
CA ALA A 121 7.45 -14.25 0.05
C ALA A 121 7.10 -13.74 1.45
N SER A 122 6.10 -12.88 1.57
CA SER A 122 5.59 -12.32 2.83
C SER A 122 4.50 -13.17 3.48
N GLY A 123 4.15 -14.33 2.88
CA GLY A 123 3.19 -15.29 3.43
C GLY A 123 1.74 -15.09 2.98
N TYR A 124 1.47 -14.16 2.08
CA TYR A 124 0.16 -14.10 1.43
C TYR A 124 -0.04 -15.31 0.52
N LYS A 125 -1.24 -15.87 0.51
CA LYS A 125 -1.64 -16.97 -0.37
C LYS A 125 -2.63 -16.53 -1.43
N GLU A 126 -3.24 -15.37 -1.22
CA GLU A 126 -4.28 -14.82 -2.08
C GLU A 126 -4.26 -13.30 -2.06
N THR A 127 -4.81 -12.71 -3.10
CA THR A 127 -5.17 -11.29 -3.18
C THR A 127 -6.68 -11.18 -3.39
N VAL A 128 -7.23 -9.98 -3.38
CA VAL A 128 -8.62 -9.77 -3.76
C VAL A 128 -8.72 -9.10 -5.13
N CYS A 129 -9.77 -9.40 -5.86
CA CYS A 129 -10.19 -8.67 -7.06
C CYS A 129 -11.67 -8.32 -6.95
N TYR A 130 -12.09 -7.26 -7.63
CA TYR A 130 -13.50 -6.91 -7.76
C TYR A 130 -14.04 -7.52 -9.06
N ALA A 131 -14.99 -8.43 -8.96
CA ALA A 131 -15.62 -9.10 -10.10
C ALA A 131 -17.09 -9.43 -9.80
N ASP A 132 -17.96 -9.26 -10.79
CA ASP A 132 -19.40 -9.54 -10.69
C ASP A 132 -20.06 -8.83 -9.49
N GLY A 133 -19.69 -7.60 -9.21
CA GLY A 133 -20.28 -6.79 -8.16
C GLY A 133 -19.81 -7.11 -6.73
N ALA A 134 -18.75 -7.90 -6.56
CA ALA A 134 -18.21 -8.26 -5.24
C ALA A 134 -16.69 -8.42 -5.24
N TYR A 135 -16.08 -8.28 -4.06
CA TYR A 135 -14.68 -8.65 -3.85
C TYR A 135 -14.56 -10.16 -3.70
N LYS A 136 -13.64 -10.76 -4.46
CA LYS A 136 -13.36 -12.20 -4.48
C LYS A 136 -11.89 -12.46 -4.21
N SER A 137 -11.58 -13.49 -3.42
CA SER A 137 -10.21 -13.98 -3.26
C SER A 137 -9.73 -14.66 -4.54
N VAL A 138 -8.49 -14.35 -4.92
CA VAL A 138 -7.76 -14.96 -6.03
C VAL A 138 -6.43 -15.48 -5.51
N ALA A 139 -6.15 -16.76 -5.77
CA ALA A 139 -4.87 -17.36 -5.38
C ALA A 139 -3.70 -16.65 -6.05
N LEU A 140 -2.64 -16.40 -5.26
CA LEU A 140 -1.36 -15.89 -5.73
C LEU A 140 -0.54 -16.98 -6.43
#